data_1189a2980f0db5379640ae8641bb89dd
#
_entry.id   1189a2980f0db5379640ae8641bb89dd
#
_cell.length_a   1.000
_cell.length_b   1.000
_cell.length_c   1.000
_cell.angle_alpha   90.00
_cell.angle_beta   90.00
_cell.angle_gamma   90.00
#
_symmetry.space_group_name_H-M   'P 1'
#
loop_
_entity.id
_entity.type
_entity.pdbx_description
1 polymer ?
#
loop_
_entity_poly.entity_id
_entity_poly.type
_entity_poly.pdbx_seq_one_letter_code
_entity_poly.pdbx_strand_id
1 'polypeptide(L)'
;MTSYICFDLETTGLSPDKDEIIEIGAVKVVEGKVVDRFMRFVKPNEPISEMVTSITGITNAMVADAGPTDGIIFDFVQFCEDYPVLGHNLMFDYRFMRRYAKKYYMDFEKSGIDTLQIARKVLPELPSRSLESLCAHYEIENKAAHRAYHDALATAKIYQTLKHYFGAEAPALFVPETLIVKEKKVQPATAKQKEYLNELVKYHKISMNHDIETLTRSEASRMIDKIILNHGQMTRVPGRRSSVRKWN
;
A
#
# COMPACT_ATOMS: atom_id res chain seq x y z
N MET A 1 22.29 11.02 3.94
CA MET A 1 21.10 11.77 4.38
C MET A 1 21.04 11.73 5.91
N THR A 2 20.79 12.87 6.56
CA THR A 2 20.75 13.02 8.02
C THR A 2 19.40 13.55 8.51
N SER A 3 18.60 14.11 7.60
CA SER A 3 17.26 14.63 7.90
C SER A 3 16.26 13.99 6.92
N TYR A 4 15.16 13.41 7.45
CA TYR A 4 14.18 12.64 6.69
C TYR A 4 12.92 12.37 7.52
N ILE A 5 11.86 11.98 6.86
CA ILE A 5 10.67 11.37 7.48
C ILE A 5 10.75 9.85 7.26
N CYS A 6 10.87 9.08 8.34
CA CYS A 6 10.69 7.63 8.27
C CYS A 6 9.25 7.30 8.59
N PHE A 7 8.57 6.57 7.70
CA PHE A 7 7.17 6.21 7.90
C PHE A 7 6.87 4.78 7.49
N ASP A 8 5.81 4.26 8.06
CA ASP A 8 5.26 2.94 7.84
C ASP A 8 3.74 3.01 7.92
N LEU A 9 3.03 2.12 7.24
CA LEU A 9 1.58 2.05 7.19
C LEU A 9 1.09 0.65 7.57
N GLU A 10 0.03 0.61 8.36
CA GLU A 10 -0.81 -0.59 8.43
C GLU A 10 -1.99 -0.44 7.48
N THR A 11 -2.32 -1.54 6.79
CA THR A 11 -3.33 -1.53 5.73
C THR A 11 -4.25 -2.74 5.83
N THR A 12 -5.44 -2.67 5.21
CA THR A 12 -6.38 -3.81 5.15
C THR A 12 -5.94 -4.92 4.20
N GLY A 13 -4.84 -4.72 3.46
CA GLY A 13 -4.27 -5.68 2.52
C GLY A 13 -3.13 -5.12 1.70
N LEU A 14 -2.69 -5.83 0.66
CA LEU A 14 -1.44 -5.55 -0.04
C LEU A 14 -1.58 -4.69 -1.30
N SER A 15 -2.80 -4.39 -1.73
CA SER A 15 -3.06 -3.70 -3.00
C SER A 15 -3.49 -2.25 -2.79
N PRO A 16 -2.68 -1.25 -3.12
CA PRO A 16 -3.09 0.15 -3.03
C PRO A 16 -4.38 0.48 -3.81
N ASP A 17 -4.72 -0.30 -4.85
CA ASP A 17 -5.92 -0.08 -5.65
C ASP A 17 -7.22 -0.58 -4.99
N LYS A 18 -7.12 -1.49 -4.00
CA LYS A 18 -8.26 -2.19 -3.39
C LYS A 18 -8.33 -2.00 -1.88
N ASP A 19 -7.17 -1.95 -1.25
CA ASP A 19 -7.04 -1.97 0.19
C ASP A 19 -6.88 -0.55 0.74
N GLU A 20 -7.07 -0.39 2.04
CA GLU A 20 -7.13 0.90 2.69
C GLU A 20 -6.10 1.00 3.81
N ILE A 21 -5.64 2.24 4.06
CA ILE A 21 -4.79 2.56 5.21
C ILE A 21 -5.64 2.49 6.47
N ILE A 22 -5.11 1.89 7.54
CA ILE A 22 -5.75 1.82 8.86
C ILE A 22 -4.90 2.44 9.98
N GLU A 23 -3.57 2.57 9.79
CA GLU A 23 -2.69 3.32 10.68
C GLU A 23 -1.58 3.99 9.86
N ILE A 24 -1.19 5.20 10.26
CA ILE A 24 -0.02 5.91 9.75
C ILE A 24 0.90 6.17 10.92
N GLY A 25 2.13 5.68 10.86
CA GLY A 25 3.17 5.92 11.83
C GLY A 25 4.40 6.55 11.19
N ALA A 26 4.92 7.63 11.80
CA ALA A 26 6.13 8.25 11.30
C ALA A 26 6.96 8.90 12.40
N VAL A 27 8.25 9.06 12.11
CA VAL A 27 9.19 9.87 12.87
C VAL A 27 9.87 10.89 11.96
N LYS A 28 9.96 12.13 12.43
CA LYS A 28 10.77 13.16 11.81
C LYS A 28 12.16 13.13 12.43
N VAL A 29 13.14 12.90 11.59
CA VAL A 29 14.54 12.90 11.98
C VAL A 29 15.22 14.12 11.37
N VAL A 30 15.85 14.93 12.22
CA VAL A 30 16.64 16.09 11.80
C VAL A 30 18.04 15.94 12.38
N GLU A 31 19.05 16.03 11.51
CA GLU A 31 20.46 15.86 11.88
C GLU A 31 20.71 14.57 12.68
N GLY A 32 20.03 13.48 12.33
CA GLY A 32 20.17 12.17 12.98
C GLY A 32 19.40 12.00 14.27
N LYS A 33 18.64 12.99 14.72
CA LYS A 33 17.85 12.95 15.96
C LYS A 33 16.36 12.96 15.63
N VAL A 34 15.60 12.13 16.34
CA VAL A 34 14.12 12.18 16.29
C VAL A 34 13.65 13.46 16.98
N VAL A 35 12.97 14.33 16.23
CA VAL A 35 12.47 15.62 16.73
C VAL A 35 10.97 15.68 16.81
N ASP A 36 10.25 14.83 16.05
CA ASP A 36 8.79 14.80 16.05
C ASP A 36 8.27 13.42 15.63
N ARG A 37 6.99 13.17 15.86
CA ARG A 37 6.31 11.91 15.53
C ARG A 37 4.90 12.13 15.02
N PHE A 38 4.45 11.25 14.14
CA PHE A 38 3.09 11.18 13.65
C PHE A 38 2.51 9.79 13.95
N MET A 39 1.33 9.74 14.56
CA MET A 39 0.62 8.50 14.88
C MET A 39 -0.87 8.77 14.74
N ARG A 40 -1.51 8.18 13.74
CA ARG A 40 -2.95 8.33 13.51
C ARG A 40 -3.56 7.04 13.00
N PHE A 41 -4.66 6.65 13.57
CA PHE A 41 -5.55 5.67 12.96
C PHE A 41 -6.34 6.30 11.83
N VAL A 42 -6.67 5.48 10.84
CA VAL A 42 -7.53 5.84 9.70
C VAL A 42 -8.68 4.85 9.67
N LYS A 43 -9.92 5.34 9.62
CA LYS A 43 -11.10 4.50 9.54
C LYS A 43 -11.29 4.02 8.10
N PRO A 44 -11.23 2.70 7.83
CA PRO A 44 -11.52 2.16 6.51
C PRO A 44 -13.04 2.20 6.23
N ASN A 45 -13.42 2.13 4.94
CA ASN A 45 -14.83 2.05 4.55
C ASN A 45 -15.46 0.70 4.88
N GLU A 46 -14.68 -0.38 4.77
CA GLU A 46 -15.11 -1.74 5.09
C GLU A 46 -14.50 -2.18 6.42
N PRO A 47 -15.16 -3.05 7.17
CA PRO A 47 -14.63 -3.57 8.42
C PRO A 47 -13.27 -4.27 8.24
N ILE A 48 -12.37 -4.05 9.19
CA ILE A 48 -11.08 -4.75 9.26
C ILE A 48 -11.35 -6.23 9.49
N SER A 49 -10.78 -7.09 8.65
CA SER A 49 -10.94 -8.54 8.75
C SER A 49 -10.19 -9.11 9.97
N GLU A 50 -10.62 -10.28 10.46
CA GLU A 50 -9.93 -10.98 11.55
C GLU A 50 -8.48 -11.32 11.21
N MET A 51 -8.19 -11.63 9.95
CA MET A 51 -6.82 -11.87 9.48
C MET A 51 -5.96 -10.63 9.65
N VAL A 52 -6.42 -9.46 9.23
CA VAL A 52 -5.67 -8.19 9.38
C VAL A 52 -5.50 -7.86 10.86
N THR A 53 -6.55 -8.00 11.67
CA THR A 53 -6.47 -7.80 13.12
C THR A 53 -5.46 -8.76 13.77
N SER A 54 -5.37 -10.01 13.33
CA SER A 54 -4.40 -10.97 13.89
C SER A 54 -2.94 -10.62 13.57
N ILE A 55 -2.69 -9.91 12.46
CA ILE A 55 -1.36 -9.48 12.04
C ILE A 55 -0.98 -8.15 12.73
N THR A 56 -1.86 -7.15 12.64
CA THR A 56 -1.56 -5.77 13.05
C THR A 56 -1.94 -5.46 14.49
N GLY A 57 -2.80 -6.30 15.09
CA GLY A 57 -3.44 -6.02 16.37
C GLY A 57 -4.49 -4.90 16.33
N ILE A 58 -4.74 -4.30 15.15
CA ILE A 58 -5.68 -3.18 14.99
C ILE A 58 -7.09 -3.75 14.83
N THR A 59 -7.99 -3.31 15.70
CA THR A 59 -9.39 -3.73 15.70
C THR A 59 -10.30 -2.64 15.12
N ASN A 60 -11.51 -3.02 14.71
CA ASN A 60 -12.54 -2.07 14.27
C ASN A 60 -12.87 -1.02 15.35
N ALA A 61 -12.81 -1.39 16.62
CA ALA A 61 -13.04 -0.46 17.73
C ALA A 61 -11.95 0.63 17.82
N MET A 62 -10.68 0.28 17.56
CA MET A 62 -9.57 1.24 17.63
C MET A 62 -9.65 2.33 16.54
N VAL A 63 -10.21 2.02 15.39
CA VAL A 63 -10.35 2.96 14.26
C VAL A 63 -11.71 3.66 14.22
N ALA A 64 -12.66 3.27 15.08
CA ALA A 64 -14.04 3.75 15.03
C ALA A 64 -14.16 5.28 15.13
N ASP A 65 -13.38 5.88 16.03
CA ASP A 65 -13.36 7.31 16.33
C ASP A 65 -12.23 8.07 15.61
N ALA A 66 -11.59 7.46 14.62
CA ALA A 66 -10.59 8.15 13.80
C ALA A 66 -11.25 9.33 13.08
N GLY A 67 -10.53 10.45 13.02
CA GLY A 67 -10.98 11.65 12.32
C GLY A 67 -11.21 11.42 10.82
N PRO A 68 -11.70 12.45 10.10
CA PRO A 68 -11.88 12.38 8.65
C PRO A 68 -10.57 12.02 7.94
N THR A 69 -10.64 11.05 7.03
CA THR A 69 -9.46 10.51 6.35
C THR A 69 -8.68 11.59 5.56
N ASP A 70 -9.38 12.49 4.89
CA ASP A 70 -8.78 13.61 4.15
C ASP A 70 -7.98 14.55 5.06
N GLY A 71 -8.50 14.85 6.26
CA GLY A 71 -7.79 15.65 7.26
C GLY A 71 -6.53 14.93 7.76
N ILE A 72 -6.60 13.63 8.05
CA ILE A 72 -5.43 12.84 8.49
C ILE A 72 -4.37 12.79 7.40
N ILE A 73 -4.75 12.60 6.15
CA ILE A 73 -3.82 12.60 5.02
C ILE A 73 -3.20 13.99 4.82
N PHE A 74 -4.00 15.06 4.94
CA PHE A 74 -3.49 16.42 4.88
C PHE A 74 -2.44 16.66 5.96
N ASP A 75 -2.75 16.34 7.22
CA ASP A 75 -1.81 16.50 8.35
C ASP A 75 -0.51 15.73 8.11
N PHE A 76 -0.60 14.50 7.56
CA PHE A 76 0.59 13.72 7.24
C PHE A 76 1.43 14.33 6.12
N VAL A 77 0.79 14.82 5.06
CA VAL A 77 1.49 15.52 3.95
C VAL A 77 2.21 16.75 4.48
N GLN A 78 1.55 17.53 5.35
CA GLN A 78 2.16 18.71 6.00
C GLN A 78 3.30 18.30 6.94
N PHE A 79 3.14 17.21 7.71
CA PHE A 79 4.20 16.67 8.57
C PHE A 79 5.46 16.30 7.78
N CYS A 80 5.29 15.82 6.55
CA CYS A 80 6.40 15.43 5.68
C CYS A 80 7.18 16.64 5.12
N GLU A 81 6.58 17.83 5.03
CA GLU A 81 7.21 19.03 4.43
C GLU A 81 7.97 18.65 3.12
N ASP A 82 9.15 19.21 2.90
CA ASP A 82 10.02 18.88 1.75
C ASP A 82 11.07 17.81 2.07
N TYR A 83 10.99 17.19 3.25
CA TYR A 83 11.94 16.13 3.60
C TYR A 83 11.80 14.91 2.70
N PRO A 84 12.93 14.26 2.35
CA PRO A 84 12.92 12.95 1.73
C PRO A 84 12.33 11.91 2.69
N VAL A 85 11.74 10.85 2.14
CA VAL A 85 11.12 9.80 2.94
C VAL A 85 12.01 8.57 3.06
N LEU A 86 11.85 7.84 4.14
CA LEU A 86 12.55 6.59 4.44
C LEU A 86 11.52 5.53 4.83
N GLY A 87 11.73 4.30 4.42
CA GLY A 87 10.91 3.16 4.82
C GLY A 87 11.62 1.82 4.63
N HIS A 88 10.99 0.75 5.06
CA HIS A 88 11.45 -0.62 4.83
C HIS A 88 10.50 -1.29 3.84
N ASN A 89 10.93 -1.54 2.60
CA ASN A 89 10.08 -1.78 1.44
C ASN A 89 9.24 -0.55 1.07
N LEU A 90 9.87 0.62 1.16
CA LEU A 90 9.27 1.96 1.06
C LEU A 90 8.22 2.10 -0.05
N MET A 91 8.42 1.47 -1.21
CA MET A 91 7.50 1.60 -2.34
C MET A 91 6.10 1.04 -2.07
N PHE A 92 5.95 0.15 -1.09
CA PHE A 92 4.64 -0.31 -0.63
C PHE A 92 3.86 0.84 -0.01
N ASP A 93 4.40 1.45 1.03
CA ASP A 93 3.78 2.54 1.79
C ASP A 93 3.60 3.79 0.93
N TYR A 94 4.61 4.12 0.15
CA TYR A 94 4.60 5.27 -0.74
C TYR A 94 3.46 5.20 -1.77
N ARG A 95 3.15 4.03 -2.33
CA ARG A 95 2.04 3.85 -3.27
C ARG A 95 0.69 4.10 -2.62
N PHE A 96 0.48 3.64 -1.39
CA PHE A 96 -0.74 3.92 -0.64
C PHE A 96 -0.88 5.41 -0.38
N MET A 97 0.15 6.05 0.18
CA MET A 97 0.12 7.48 0.46
C MET A 97 -0.07 8.32 -0.80
N ARG A 98 0.62 8.01 -1.88
CA ARG A 98 0.48 8.70 -3.16
C ARG A 98 -0.95 8.60 -3.72
N ARG A 99 -1.58 7.41 -3.61
CA ARG A 99 -2.98 7.23 -4.00
C ARG A 99 -3.92 8.09 -3.16
N TYR A 100 -3.73 8.10 -1.85
CA TYR A 100 -4.58 8.90 -0.95
C TYR A 100 -4.38 10.39 -1.16
N ALA A 101 -3.14 10.87 -1.28
CA ALA A 101 -2.85 12.26 -1.60
C ALA A 101 -3.55 12.67 -2.92
N LYS A 102 -3.39 11.88 -3.99
CA LYS A 102 -4.07 12.13 -5.28
C LYS A 102 -5.59 12.13 -5.16
N LYS A 103 -6.18 11.22 -4.36
CA LYS A 103 -7.63 11.16 -4.11
C LYS A 103 -8.16 12.45 -3.50
N TYR A 104 -7.37 13.10 -2.68
CA TYR A 104 -7.74 14.34 -1.99
C TYR A 104 -7.08 15.59 -2.58
N TYR A 105 -6.60 15.52 -3.83
CA TYR A 105 -6.00 16.63 -4.58
C TYR A 105 -4.78 17.26 -3.91
N MET A 106 -3.98 16.45 -3.20
CA MET A 106 -2.73 16.85 -2.57
C MET A 106 -1.55 16.36 -3.38
N ASP A 107 -0.48 17.14 -3.40
CA ASP A 107 0.80 16.67 -3.95
C ASP A 107 1.60 15.91 -2.90
N PHE A 108 2.12 14.74 -3.28
CA PHE A 108 2.99 13.92 -2.46
C PHE A 108 4.07 13.28 -3.34
N GLU A 109 4.84 14.13 -4.03
CA GLU A 109 6.00 13.69 -4.80
C GLU A 109 7.25 13.81 -3.94
N LYS A 110 7.91 12.69 -3.69
CA LYS A 110 9.05 12.61 -2.76
C LYS A 110 10.24 11.91 -3.41
N SER A 111 11.43 12.25 -2.91
CA SER A 111 12.59 11.38 -2.99
C SER A 111 12.65 10.51 -1.73
N GLY A 112 13.28 9.35 -1.81
CA GLY A 112 13.33 8.47 -0.65
C GLY A 112 14.44 7.43 -0.72
N ILE A 113 14.59 6.72 0.39
CA ILE A 113 15.52 5.61 0.56
C ILE A 113 14.77 4.41 1.14
N ASP A 114 15.02 3.25 0.57
CA ASP A 114 14.46 1.97 1.00
C ASP A 114 15.52 1.14 1.73
N THR A 115 15.37 0.95 3.04
CA THR A 115 16.30 0.18 3.86
C THR A 115 16.37 -1.29 3.47
N LEU A 116 15.29 -1.88 2.93
CA LEU A 116 15.30 -3.23 2.40
C LEU A 116 16.23 -3.36 1.19
N GLN A 117 16.23 -2.35 0.30
CA GLN A 117 17.12 -2.34 -0.87
C GLN A 117 18.58 -2.19 -0.45
N ILE A 118 18.88 -1.35 0.56
CA ILE A 118 20.22 -1.25 1.13
C ILE A 118 20.62 -2.60 1.70
N ALA A 119 19.83 -3.19 2.60
CA ALA A 119 20.13 -4.44 3.26
C ALA A 119 20.37 -5.60 2.27
N ARG A 120 19.61 -5.67 1.17
CA ARG A 120 19.82 -6.65 0.11
C ARG A 120 21.20 -6.56 -0.54
N LYS A 121 21.77 -5.36 -0.63
CA LYS A 121 23.08 -5.13 -1.27
C LYS A 121 24.24 -5.32 -0.32
N VAL A 122 24.08 -4.88 0.93
CA VAL A 122 25.21 -4.88 1.88
C VAL A 122 25.24 -6.11 2.81
N LEU A 123 24.15 -6.86 2.88
CA LEU A 123 24.00 -8.06 3.71
C LEU A 123 23.52 -9.27 2.88
N PRO A 124 24.24 -9.65 1.80
CA PRO A 124 23.80 -10.73 0.91
C PRO A 124 23.72 -12.09 1.60
N GLU A 125 24.49 -12.32 2.65
CA GLU A 125 24.58 -13.59 3.37
C GLU A 125 23.43 -13.79 4.40
N LEU A 126 22.70 -12.74 4.76
CA LEU A 126 21.58 -12.92 5.69
C LEU A 126 20.46 -13.74 5.03
N PRO A 127 19.86 -14.72 5.72
CA PRO A 127 18.75 -15.52 5.17
C PRO A 127 17.47 -14.69 4.96
N SER A 128 17.25 -13.67 5.79
CA SER A 128 16.12 -12.75 5.69
C SER A 128 16.57 -11.31 5.91
N ARG A 129 15.96 -10.38 5.20
CA ARG A 129 16.14 -8.92 5.36
C ARG A 129 14.82 -8.24 5.71
N SER A 130 13.88 -8.97 6.34
CA SER A 130 12.70 -8.35 6.93
C SER A 130 13.11 -7.38 8.04
N LEU A 131 12.27 -6.40 8.36
CA LEU A 131 12.53 -5.46 9.44
C LEU A 131 12.82 -6.20 10.76
N GLU A 132 12.00 -7.20 11.08
CA GLU A 132 12.19 -8.06 12.26
C GLU A 132 13.55 -8.76 12.27
N SER A 133 13.95 -9.37 11.13
CA SER A 133 15.25 -10.05 11.02
C SER A 133 16.43 -9.10 11.15
N LEU A 134 16.33 -7.88 10.61
CA LEU A 134 17.35 -6.86 10.75
C LEU A 134 17.41 -6.31 12.18
N CYS A 135 16.25 -6.13 12.83
CA CYS A 135 16.20 -5.74 14.23
C CYS A 135 16.86 -6.79 15.14
N ALA A 136 16.58 -8.07 14.91
CA ALA A 136 17.23 -9.16 15.64
C ALA A 136 18.75 -9.20 15.39
N HIS A 137 19.18 -9.04 14.14
CA HIS A 137 20.59 -9.07 13.75
C HIS A 137 21.42 -7.93 14.40
N TYR A 138 20.84 -6.75 14.53
CA TYR A 138 21.50 -5.57 15.10
C TYR A 138 21.11 -5.28 16.57
N GLU A 139 20.39 -6.19 17.22
CA GLU A 139 19.92 -6.05 18.59
C GLU A 139 19.10 -4.75 18.82
N ILE A 140 18.32 -4.37 17.80
CA ILE A 140 17.44 -3.19 17.85
C ILE A 140 16.08 -3.63 18.39
N GLU A 141 15.71 -3.10 19.55
CA GLU A 141 14.41 -3.35 20.14
C GLU A 141 13.29 -2.70 19.29
N ASN A 142 12.34 -3.52 18.82
CA ASN A 142 11.06 -3.08 18.28
C ASN A 142 9.96 -3.47 19.29
N LYS A 143 9.50 -2.50 20.08
CA LYS A 143 8.62 -2.72 21.25
C LYS A 143 7.23 -3.25 20.87
N ALA A 144 6.77 -2.98 19.68
CA ALA A 144 5.46 -3.41 19.19
C ALA A 144 5.52 -3.53 17.66
N ALA A 145 6.03 -4.67 17.19
CA ALA A 145 5.99 -5.00 15.77
C ALA A 145 4.54 -4.98 15.25
N HIS A 146 4.38 -4.63 13.98
CA HIS A 146 3.08 -4.42 13.33
C HIS A 146 2.25 -3.28 13.96
N ARG A 147 2.93 -2.24 14.40
CA ARG A 147 2.38 -0.95 14.76
C ARG A 147 3.21 0.11 14.05
N ALA A 148 2.59 0.79 13.11
CA ALA A 148 3.24 1.64 12.13
C ALA A 148 4.30 2.61 12.72
N TYR A 149 4.02 3.24 13.86
CA TYR A 149 5.01 4.11 14.52
C TYR A 149 6.26 3.35 14.99
N HIS A 150 6.08 2.17 15.57
CA HIS A 150 7.19 1.39 16.11
C HIS A 150 8.06 0.83 14.98
N ASP A 151 7.44 0.42 13.87
CA ASP A 151 8.14 -0.07 12.69
C ASP A 151 8.88 1.08 11.96
N ALA A 152 8.28 2.27 11.88
CA ALA A 152 8.97 3.47 11.39
C ALA A 152 10.19 3.84 12.27
N LEU A 153 10.06 3.78 13.60
CA LEU A 153 11.16 4.07 14.51
C LEU A 153 12.28 3.03 14.43
N ALA A 154 11.92 1.74 14.35
CA ALA A 154 12.87 0.65 14.14
C ALA A 154 13.59 0.78 12.79
N THR A 155 12.86 1.11 11.72
CA THR A 155 13.42 1.37 10.39
C THR A 155 14.40 2.53 10.38
N ALA A 156 14.10 3.61 11.10
CA ALA A 156 15.04 4.75 11.24
C ALA A 156 16.33 4.34 11.93
N LYS A 157 16.26 3.50 12.99
CA LYS A 157 17.44 2.95 13.66
C LYS A 157 18.25 2.02 12.74
N ILE A 158 17.57 1.10 12.03
CA ILE A 158 18.20 0.24 11.02
C ILE A 158 18.94 1.08 9.97
N TYR A 159 18.31 2.12 9.45
CA TYR A 159 18.95 3.01 8.48
C TYR A 159 20.23 3.64 9.04
N GLN A 160 20.18 4.17 10.25
CA GLN A 160 21.36 4.77 10.91
C GLN A 160 22.47 3.74 11.11
N THR A 161 22.13 2.54 11.54
CA THR A 161 23.05 1.42 11.72
C THR A 161 23.69 0.98 10.41
N LEU A 162 22.89 0.75 9.36
CA LEU A 162 23.40 0.42 8.03
C LEU A 162 24.32 1.52 7.48
N LYS A 163 23.95 2.78 7.68
CA LYS A 163 24.77 3.91 7.26
C LYS A 163 26.08 4.02 8.04
N HIS A 164 26.07 3.69 9.31
CA HIS A 164 27.28 3.67 10.13
C HIS A 164 28.27 2.62 9.62
N TYR A 165 27.80 1.40 9.34
CA TYR A 165 28.70 0.32 8.90
C TYR A 165 29.10 0.42 7.44
N PHE A 166 28.20 0.82 6.55
CA PHE A 166 28.39 0.71 5.10
C PHE A 166 28.41 2.04 4.36
N GLY A 167 28.16 3.16 5.06
CA GLY A 167 28.04 4.46 4.40
C GLY A 167 29.31 4.96 3.74
N ALA A 168 30.49 4.59 4.24
CA ALA A 168 31.78 4.94 3.66
C ALA A 168 32.08 4.08 2.41
N GLU A 169 31.73 2.78 2.45
CA GLU A 169 32.03 1.84 1.37
C GLU A 169 31.04 1.94 0.20
N ALA A 170 29.77 2.23 0.50
CA ALA A 170 28.70 2.28 -0.47
C ALA A 170 27.84 3.58 -0.36
N PRO A 171 28.45 4.77 -0.47
CA PRO A 171 27.77 6.04 -0.20
C PRO A 171 26.56 6.29 -1.10
N ALA A 172 26.57 5.79 -2.33
CA ALA A 172 25.46 5.93 -3.28
C ALA A 172 24.15 5.31 -2.79
N LEU A 173 24.19 4.27 -1.95
CA LEU A 173 23.01 3.62 -1.41
C LEU A 173 22.26 4.49 -0.38
N PHE A 174 22.90 5.54 0.12
CA PHE A 174 22.38 6.43 1.16
C PHE A 174 22.00 7.81 0.62
N VAL A 175 21.89 7.93 -0.71
CA VAL A 175 21.39 9.13 -1.42
C VAL A 175 19.92 8.89 -1.77
N PRO A 176 19.00 9.81 -1.43
CA PRO A 176 17.60 9.70 -1.81
C PRO A 176 17.42 9.73 -3.33
N GLU A 177 16.60 8.82 -3.86
CA GLU A 177 16.22 8.78 -5.27
C GLU A 177 14.75 9.23 -5.43
N THR A 178 14.42 9.84 -6.56
CA THR A 178 13.03 10.22 -6.87
C THR A 178 12.15 8.97 -6.91
N LEU A 179 11.07 8.96 -6.13
CA LEU A 179 10.13 7.84 -6.07
C LEU A 179 9.11 7.94 -7.20
N ILE A 180 9.20 7.05 -8.18
CA ILE A 180 8.31 7.04 -9.34
C ILE A 180 7.29 5.91 -9.20
N VAL A 181 6.02 6.27 -9.03
CA VAL A 181 4.89 5.34 -9.15
C VAL A 181 4.46 5.28 -10.60
N LYS A 182 4.77 4.18 -11.27
CA LYS A 182 4.26 3.95 -12.62
C LYS A 182 2.74 3.76 -12.55
N GLU A 183 1.99 4.71 -13.07
CA GLU A 183 0.55 4.55 -13.21
C GLU A 183 0.27 3.41 -14.18
N LYS A 184 -0.57 2.46 -13.76
CA LYS A 184 -1.08 1.46 -14.69
C LYS A 184 -1.89 2.20 -15.76
N LYS A 185 -1.53 2.03 -17.03
CA LYS A 185 -2.35 2.55 -18.13
C LYS A 185 -3.75 1.98 -17.97
N VAL A 186 -4.71 2.87 -17.73
CA VAL A 186 -6.13 2.50 -17.70
C VAL A 186 -6.48 1.98 -19.07
N GLN A 187 -6.76 0.69 -19.18
CA GLN A 187 -7.19 0.08 -20.43
C GLN A 187 -8.72 -0.03 -20.43
N PRO A 188 -9.39 0.36 -21.51
CA PRO A 188 -10.83 0.16 -21.62
C PRO A 188 -11.16 -1.34 -21.58
N ALA A 189 -12.34 -1.67 -21.14
CA ALA A 189 -12.84 -3.04 -21.15
C ALA A 189 -12.76 -3.62 -22.57
N THR A 190 -12.31 -4.86 -22.68
CA THR A 190 -12.26 -5.54 -23.98
C THR A 190 -13.68 -5.80 -24.49
N ALA A 191 -13.85 -5.89 -25.81
CA ALA A 191 -15.13 -6.22 -26.42
C ALA A 191 -15.74 -7.51 -25.81
N LYS A 192 -14.91 -8.53 -25.54
CA LYS A 192 -15.34 -9.77 -24.91
C LYS A 192 -15.84 -9.59 -23.47
N GLN A 193 -15.18 -8.73 -22.69
CA GLN A 193 -15.63 -8.42 -21.32
C GLN A 193 -16.96 -7.67 -21.34
N LYS A 194 -17.11 -6.69 -22.22
CA LYS A 194 -18.35 -5.93 -22.40
C LYS A 194 -19.50 -6.84 -22.81
N GLU A 195 -19.27 -7.69 -23.81
CA GLU A 195 -20.25 -8.68 -24.29
C GLU A 195 -20.67 -9.63 -23.15
N TYR A 196 -19.71 -10.24 -22.47
CA TYR A 196 -19.97 -11.17 -21.39
C TYR A 196 -20.69 -10.52 -20.20
N LEU A 197 -20.31 -9.28 -19.85
CA LEU A 197 -20.98 -8.52 -18.80
C LEU A 197 -22.44 -8.20 -19.19
N ASN A 198 -22.68 -7.79 -20.45
CA ASN A 198 -24.01 -7.57 -20.98
C ASN A 198 -24.88 -8.82 -20.95
N GLU A 199 -24.30 -9.99 -21.29
CA GLU A 199 -25.02 -11.27 -21.23
C GLU A 199 -25.36 -11.64 -19.77
N LEU A 200 -24.43 -11.49 -18.82
CA LEU A 200 -24.66 -11.74 -17.39
C LEU A 200 -25.78 -10.84 -16.84
N VAL A 201 -25.72 -9.54 -17.13
CA VAL A 201 -26.73 -8.56 -16.70
C VAL A 201 -28.12 -8.92 -17.22
N LYS A 202 -28.23 -9.29 -18.52
CA LYS A 202 -29.49 -9.72 -19.13
C LYS A 202 -30.00 -11.04 -18.55
N TYR A 203 -29.09 -12.03 -18.38
CA TYR A 203 -29.45 -13.35 -17.88
C TYR A 203 -30.00 -13.28 -16.46
N HIS A 204 -29.36 -12.52 -15.58
CA HIS A 204 -29.75 -12.37 -14.17
C HIS A 204 -30.75 -11.23 -13.93
N LYS A 205 -31.17 -10.51 -15.00
CA LYS A 205 -32.10 -9.35 -14.94
C LYS A 205 -31.65 -8.28 -13.93
N ILE A 206 -30.35 -7.95 -13.93
CA ILE A 206 -29.75 -6.97 -13.03
C ILE A 206 -29.91 -5.59 -13.65
N SER A 207 -30.35 -4.61 -12.84
CA SER A 207 -30.30 -3.18 -13.22
C SER A 207 -28.91 -2.64 -12.95
N MET A 208 -28.26 -2.02 -13.96
CA MET A 208 -26.96 -1.41 -13.79
C MET A 208 -27.05 0.12 -13.86
N ASN A 209 -26.36 0.77 -12.93
CA ASN A 209 -26.27 2.23 -12.87
C ASN A 209 -25.06 2.79 -13.64
N HIS A 210 -24.29 1.93 -14.33
CA HIS A 210 -23.08 2.31 -15.05
C HIS A 210 -23.18 1.91 -16.51
N ASP A 211 -22.67 2.78 -17.37
CA ASP A 211 -22.55 2.48 -18.81
C ASP A 211 -21.39 1.48 -19.02
N ILE A 212 -21.71 0.28 -19.52
CA ILE A 212 -20.74 -0.79 -19.80
C ILE A 212 -19.69 -0.33 -20.82
N GLU A 213 -20.03 0.59 -21.70
CA GLU A 213 -19.11 1.08 -22.73
C GLU A 213 -17.95 1.91 -22.16
N THR A 214 -18.17 2.56 -21.04
CA THR A 214 -17.16 3.42 -20.40
C THR A 214 -16.25 2.68 -19.41
N LEU A 215 -16.54 1.41 -19.10
CA LEU A 215 -15.81 0.63 -18.12
C LEU A 215 -14.35 0.38 -18.52
N THR A 216 -13.48 0.43 -17.55
CA THR A 216 -12.11 -0.08 -17.67
C THR A 216 -12.07 -1.61 -17.60
N ARG A 217 -10.98 -2.21 -18.09
CA ARG A 217 -10.76 -3.67 -18.01
C ARG A 217 -10.90 -4.22 -16.58
N SER A 218 -10.35 -3.50 -15.61
CA SER A 218 -10.39 -3.89 -14.19
C SER A 218 -11.79 -3.77 -13.59
N GLU A 219 -12.53 -2.73 -13.96
CA GLU A 219 -13.92 -2.55 -13.51
C GLU A 219 -14.83 -3.63 -14.08
N ALA A 220 -14.72 -3.88 -15.40
CA ALA A 220 -15.47 -4.93 -16.05
C ALA A 220 -15.21 -6.31 -15.41
N SER A 221 -13.94 -6.67 -15.14
CA SER A 221 -13.61 -7.90 -14.45
C SER A 221 -14.26 -7.99 -13.07
N ARG A 222 -14.09 -6.94 -12.24
CA ARG A 222 -14.69 -6.91 -10.89
C ARG A 222 -16.21 -7.04 -10.91
N MET A 223 -16.88 -6.41 -11.88
CA MET A 223 -18.33 -6.52 -12.02
C MET A 223 -18.75 -7.92 -12.44
N ILE A 224 -18.04 -8.53 -13.38
CA ILE A 224 -18.27 -9.92 -13.79
C ILE A 224 -18.13 -10.86 -12.57
N ASP A 225 -17.02 -10.75 -11.83
CA ASP A 225 -16.76 -11.59 -10.65
C ASP A 225 -17.82 -11.39 -9.57
N LYS A 226 -18.25 -10.15 -9.31
CA LYS A 226 -19.30 -9.83 -8.33
C LYS A 226 -20.67 -10.41 -8.73
N ILE A 227 -21.02 -10.33 -10.02
CA ILE A 227 -22.27 -10.89 -10.51
C ILE A 227 -22.24 -12.42 -10.39
N ILE A 228 -21.14 -13.06 -10.79
CA ILE A 228 -20.98 -14.51 -10.68
C ILE A 228 -21.03 -14.96 -9.22
N LEU A 229 -20.39 -14.24 -8.31
CA LEU A 229 -20.41 -14.56 -6.88
C LEU A 229 -21.82 -14.48 -6.29
N ASN A 230 -22.59 -13.46 -6.65
CA ASN A 230 -23.90 -13.21 -6.05
C ASN A 230 -25.04 -13.96 -6.73
N HIS A 231 -24.93 -14.27 -8.02
CA HIS A 231 -26.03 -14.81 -8.83
C HIS A 231 -25.68 -16.13 -9.54
N GLY A 232 -24.42 -16.55 -9.48
CA GLY A 232 -23.93 -17.74 -10.18
C GLY A 232 -23.51 -17.46 -11.63
N GLN A 233 -22.89 -18.48 -12.23
CA GLN A 233 -22.53 -18.45 -13.65
C GLN A 233 -23.77 -18.73 -14.51
N MET A 234 -23.77 -18.18 -15.74
CA MET A 234 -24.80 -18.52 -16.72
C MET A 234 -24.77 -20.03 -17.02
N THR A 235 -25.90 -20.71 -16.84
CA THR A 235 -26.05 -22.11 -17.25
C THR A 235 -26.08 -22.19 -18.78
N ARG A 236 -25.21 -23.00 -19.36
CA ARG A 236 -25.20 -23.23 -20.80
C ARG A 236 -26.50 -23.84 -21.25
N VAL A 237 -27.24 -23.19 -22.12
CA VAL A 237 -28.33 -23.83 -22.86
C VAL A 237 -27.69 -24.73 -23.93
N PRO A 238 -27.96 -26.04 -23.93
CA PRO A 238 -27.46 -26.94 -24.98
C PRO A 238 -28.00 -26.47 -26.34
N GLY A 239 -27.13 -26.07 -27.27
CA GLY A 239 -27.54 -25.73 -28.64
C GLY A 239 -26.93 -24.44 -29.25
N ARG A 240 -26.35 -23.55 -28.48
CA ARG A 240 -25.59 -22.41 -29.03
C ARG A 240 -24.08 -22.67 -28.95
N ARG A 241 -23.40 -22.74 -30.11
CA ARG A 241 -21.93 -22.81 -30.18
C ARG A 241 -21.35 -21.54 -29.56
N SER A 242 -20.80 -21.64 -28.33
CA SER A 242 -20.06 -20.56 -27.71
C SER A 242 -18.62 -20.57 -28.20
N SER A 243 -18.12 -19.41 -28.63
CA SER A 243 -16.72 -19.17 -28.98
C SER A 243 -15.79 -18.98 -27.76
N VAL A 244 -16.16 -19.52 -26.59
CA VAL A 244 -15.39 -19.31 -25.36
C VAL A 244 -14.40 -20.45 -25.19
N ARG A 245 -13.12 -20.20 -25.50
CA ARG A 245 -11.99 -21.04 -25.08
C ARG A 245 -11.72 -20.85 -23.59
N LYS A 246 -11.44 -21.98 -22.90
CA LYS A 246 -11.00 -22.00 -21.50
C LYS A 246 -9.77 -21.09 -21.34
N TRP A 247 -9.80 -20.30 -20.29
CA TRP A 247 -8.63 -19.60 -19.80
C TRP A 247 -7.84 -20.56 -18.89
N ASN A 248 -6.61 -20.87 -19.24
CA ASN A 248 -5.56 -21.40 -18.35
C ASN A 248 -4.76 -20.21 -17.83
#